data_3950431980a56052d3201713b2210f7c
#
_entry.id   3950431980a56052d3201713b2210f7c
#
_cell.length_a   1.000
_cell.length_b   1.000
_cell.length_c   1.000
_cell.angle_alpha   90.00
_cell.angle_beta   90.00
_cell.angle_gamma   90.00
#
_symmetry.space_group_name_H-M   'P 1'
#
loop_
_entity.id
_entity.type
_entity.pdbx_description
1 polymer ?
#
loop_
_entity_poly.entity_id
_entity_poly.type
_entity_poly.pdbx_seq_one_letter_code
_entity_poly.pdbx_strand_id
1 'polypeptide(L)'
;MNKNIILVCLIFSFLQGRGQYPGYALSDHPDAFKKSFAGATAATESIQSDFSQEKSLTMLSEKINSTGKFWYRRKDKLRLEYVRPYAYVMILNSGKILIREGQKENTISANSNKVFQQVNRILIDCVSGTMLDNPDFQSRVFESAGSFLIELKPLAKNLKELYRNINIVIDKKDYTAVAIEMFELSGDTTIIRFQNKQLNAQIPDSVFRIP
;
A
#
# COMPACT_ATOMS: atom_id res chain seq x y z
N MET A 1 -13.98 -46.60 54.33
CA MET A 1 -14.65 -46.48 53.03
C MET A 1 -14.34 -45.08 52.51
N ASN A 2 -13.19 -44.91 51.88
CA ASN A 2 -12.72 -43.60 51.42
C ASN A 2 -13.02 -43.42 49.93
N LYS A 3 -13.89 -42.46 49.60
CA LYS A 3 -14.19 -42.08 48.21
C LYS A 3 -13.22 -40.98 47.80
N ASN A 4 -12.22 -41.32 46.99
CA ASN A 4 -11.37 -40.32 46.30
C ASN A 4 -12.15 -39.74 45.13
N ILE A 5 -12.49 -38.46 45.25
CA ILE A 5 -13.05 -37.65 44.14
C ILE A 5 -11.84 -37.07 43.37
N ILE A 6 -11.57 -37.64 42.20
CA ILE A 6 -10.61 -37.08 41.26
C ILE A 6 -11.28 -35.92 40.53
N LEU A 7 -10.86 -34.67 40.87
CA LEU A 7 -11.27 -33.45 40.18
C LEU A 7 -10.42 -33.34 38.90
N VAL A 8 -10.98 -33.72 37.74
CA VAL A 8 -10.39 -33.50 36.44
C VAL A 8 -10.56 -32.04 36.04
N CYS A 9 -9.51 -31.24 36.25
CA CYS A 9 -9.44 -29.87 35.70
C CYS A 9 -9.22 -29.97 34.18
N LEU A 10 -10.28 -29.78 33.41
CA LEU A 10 -10.23 -29.56 31.96
C LEU A 10 -9.59 -28.17 31.71
N ILE A 11 -8.29 -28.15 31.47
CA ILE A 11 -7.58 -26.97 30.97
C ILE A 11 -7.97 -26.78 29.50
N PHE A 12 -8.94 -25.93 29.26
CA PHE A 12 -9.25 -25.46 27.92
C PHE A 12 -8.11 -24.52 27.49
N SER A 13 -7.09 -25.09 26.86
CA SER A 13 -6.05 -24.31 26.16
C SER A 13 -6.72 -23.62 24.99
N PHE A 14 -7.03 -22.35 25.13
CA PHE A 14 -7.31 -21.48 24.00
C PHE A 14 -6.06 -21.41 23.11
N LEU A 15 -6.00 -22.27 22.11
CA LEU A 15 -5.13 -22.06 20.95
C LEU A 15 -5.62 -20.77 20.27
N GLN A 16 -5.12 -19.63 20.73
CA GLN A 16 -5.18 -18.41 19.93
C GLN A 16 -4.33 -18.68 18.69
N GLY A 17 -4.99 -19.05 17.60
CA GLY A 17 -4.38 -19.14 16.29
C GLY A 17 -3.69 -17.80 16.03
N ARG A 18 -2.34 -17.81 15.99
CA ARG A 18 -1.59 -16.62 15.58
C ARG A 18 -2.03 -16.34 14.16
N GLY A 19 -2.87 -15.30 13.98
CA GLY A 19 -3.26 -14.85 12.66
C GLY A 19 -2.00 -14.55 11.83
N GLN A 20 -2.10 -14.72 10.54
CA GLN A 20 -0.99 -14.46 9.59
C GLN A 20 -0.40 -13.06 9.78
N TYR A 21 -1.21 -12.10 10.21
CA TYR A 21 -0.83 -10.73 10.53
C TYR A 21 -1.21 -10.43 11.98
N PRO A 22 -0.23 -10.06 12.85
CA PRO A 22 -0.50 -9.74 14.24
C PRO A 22 -1.55 -8.63 14.38
N GLY A 23 -2.59 -8.87 15.18
CA GLY A 23 -3.68 -7.91 15.41
C GLY A 23 -4.76 -7.86 14.32
N TYR A 24 -4.66 -8.68 13.27
CA TYR A 24 -5.65 -8.78 12.20
C TYR A 24 -6.25 -10.19 12.15
N ALA A 25 -7.54 -10.26 11.93
CA ALA A 25 -8.28 -11.49 11.59
C ALA A 25 -8.69 -11.45 10.11
N LEU A 26 -8.87 -12.61 9.48
CA LEU A 26 -9.45 -12.65 8.13
C LEU A 26 -10.85 -12.05 8.21
N SER A 27 -11.18 -11.15 7.28
CA SER A 27 -12.49 -10.49 7.28
C SER A 27 -13.59 -11.46 6.89
N ASP A 28 -14.64 -11.51 7.70
CA ASP A 28 -15.85 -12.30 7.42
C ASP A 28 -16.77 -11.60 6.39
N HIS A 29 -16.54 -10.29 6.13
CA HIS A 29 -17.37 -9.46 5.26
C HIS A 29 -16.54 -8.70 4.19
N PRO A 30 -15.75 -9.39 3.35
CA PRO A 30 -14.91 -8.74 2.35
C PRO A 30 -15.70 -7.93 1.31
N ASP A 31 -16.93 -8.37 0.96
CA ASP A 31 -17.77 -7.65 0.01
C ASP A 31 -18.33 -6.33 0.58
N ALA A 32 -18.65 -6.30 1.87
CA ALA A 32 -19.07 -5.08 2.54
C ALA A 32 -17.92 -4.05 2.58
N PHE A 33 -16.72 -4.52 2.89
CA PHE A 33 -15.50 -3.68 2.80
C PHE A 33 -15.33 -3.16 1.37
N LYS A 34 -15.37 -4.02 0.36
CA LYS A 34 -15.21 -3.65 -1.05
C LYS A 34 -16.18 -2.54 -1.47
N LYS A 35 -17.46 -2.67 -1.10
CA LYS A 35 -18.50 -1.67 -1.38
C LYS A 35 -18.19 -0.33 -0.71
N SER A 36 -17.84 -0.34 0.58
CA SER A 36 -17.52 0.88 1.34
C SER A 36 -16.26 1.55 0.82
N PHE A 37 -15.22 0.77 0.51
CA PHE A 37 -13.97 1.25 -0.05
C PHE A 37 -14.17 1.89 -1.43
N ALA A 38 -14.91 1.23 -2.32
CA ALA A 38 -15.25 1.79 -3.64
C ALA A 38 -16.07 3.10 -3.51
N GLY A 39 -17.00 3.18 -2.56
CA GLY A 39 -17.78 4.40 -2.30
C GLY A 39 -16.92 5.55 -1.81
N ALA A 40 -16.04 5.30 -0.84
CA ALA A 40 -15.15 6.31 -0.28
C ALA A 40 -14.12 6.82 -1.33
N THR A 41 -13.52 5.90 -2.08
CA THR A 41 -12.58 6.27 -3.14
C THR A 41 -13.28 6.99 -4.28
N ALA A 42 -14.56 6.66 -4.58
CA ALA A 42 -15.37 7.39 -5.55
C ALA A 42 -15.63 8.84 -5.13
N ALA A 43 -15.70 9.15 -3.85
CA ALA A 43 -15.89 10.49 -3.31
C ALA A 43 -14.58 11.29 -3.17
N THR A 44 -13.43 10.65 -3.37
CA THR A 44 -12.12 11.28 -3.21
C THR A 44 -11.60 11.83 -4.53
N GLU A 45 -11.58 13.16 -4.66
CA GLU A 45 -11.08 13.87 -5.84
C GLU A 45 -9.57 14.11 -5.80
N SER A 46 -9.02 14.31 -4.60
CA SER A 46 -7.58 14.53 -4.41
C SER A 46 -7.10 14.04 -3.05
N ILE A 47 -5.83 13.70 -2.97
CA ILE A 47 -5.11 13.36 -1.74
C ILE A 47 -3.80 14.11 -1.75
N GLN A 48 -3.50 14.79 -0.65
CA GLN A 48 -2.17 15.31 -0.35
C GLN A 48 -1.72 14.72 0.98
N SER A 49 -0.46 14.26 1.07
CA SER A 49 0.10 13.73 2.30
C SER A 49 1.61 13.88 2.34
N ASP A 50 2.16 13.83 3.54
CA ASP A 50 3.56 13.49 3.74
C ASP A 50 3.71 11.97 3.72
N PHE A 51 4.91 11.48 3.44
CA PHE A 51 5.21 10.05 3.61
C PHE A 51 6.60 9.84 4.20
N SER A 52 6.76 8.72 4.87
CA SER A 52 8.04 8.13 5.23
C SER A 52 8.16 6.77 4.56
N GLN A 53 9.36 6.43 4.10
CA GLN A 53 9.67 5.11 3.53
C GLN A 53 10.87 4.53 4.25
N GLU A 54 10.75 3.28 4.66
CA GLU A 54 11.86 2.43 5.08
C GLU A 54 12.06 1.33 4.04
N LYS A 55 13.26 1.23 3.47
CA LYS A 55 13.66 0.11 2.63
C LYS A 55 14.76 -0.67 3.35
N SER A 56 14.47 -1.92 3.69
CA SER A 56 15.43 -2.85 4.29
C SER A 56 16.04 -3.70 3.20
N LEU A 57 17.37 -3.63 3.06
CA LEU A 57 18.16 -4.40 2.10
C LEU A 57 18.76 -5.60 2.85
N THR A 58 18.18 -6.77 2.67
CA THR A 58 18.54 -7.98 3.43
C THR A 58 20.00 -8.39 3.23
N MET A 59 20.49 -8.36 1.99
CA MET A 59 21.89 -8.74 1.68
C MET A 59 22.92 -7.79 2.28
N LEU A 60 22.58 -6.52 2.46
CA LEU A 60 23.51 -5.50 2.97
C LEU A 60 23.31 -5.26 4.48
N SER A 61 22.27 -5.83 5.09
CA SER A 61 21.85 -5.54 6.46
C SER A 61 21.65 -4.04 6.71
N GLU A 62 21.26 -3.31 5.65
CA GLU A 62 21.09 -1.86 5.68
C GLU A 62 19.62 -1.47 5.61
N LYS A 63 19.31 -0.32 6.23
CA LYS A 63 18.01 0.34 6.14
C LYS A 63 18.18 1.72 5.53
N ILE A 64 17.45 1.98 4.46
CA ILE A 64 17.38 3.31 3.84
C ILE A 64 16.06 3.94 4.26
N ASN A 65 16.16 5.08 4.97
CA ASN A 65 15.01 5.87 5.37
C ASN A 65 14.88 7.09 4.46
N SER A 66 13.71 7.25 3.88
CA SER A 66 13.38 8.36 3.01
C SER A 66 12.12 9.07 3.51
N THR A 67 12.00 10.36 3.23
CA THR A 67 10.80 11.14 3.51
C THR A 67 10.44 11.98 2.31
N GLY A 68 9.15 12.27 2.17
CA GLY A 68 8.71 13.03 1.02
C GLY A 68 7.25 13.46 1.10
N LYS A 69 6.74 13.89 -0.04
CA LYS A 69 5.37 14.36 -0.22
C LYS A 69 4.70 13.60 -1.35
N PHE A 70 3.42 13.34 -1.18
CA PHE A 70 2.58 12.64 -2.14
C PHE A 70 1.38 13.52 -2.49
N TRP A 71 1.08 13.60 -3.78
CA TRP A 71 -0.12 14.24 -4.31
C TRP A 71 -0.78 13.32 -5.32
N TYR A 72 -2.07 13.16 -5.18
CA TYR A 72 -2.93 12.51 -6.15
C TYR A 72 -4.09 13.44 -6.49
N ARG A 73 -4.49 13.46 -7.74
CA ARG A 73 -5.73 14.05 -8.20
C ARG A 73 -6.37 13.17 -9.24
N ARG A 74 -7.67 13.00 -9.12
CA ARG A 74 -8.47 12.15 -9.99
C ARG A 74 -8.17 12.42 -11.46
N LYS A 75 -8.35 11.39 -12.32
CA LYS A 75 -7.90 11.28 -13.70
C LYS A 75 -6.38 11.12 -13.83
N ASP A 76 -5.82 10.26 -12.97
CA ASP A 76 -4.46 9.72 -13.07
C ASP A 76 -3.34 10.76 -13.00
N LYS A 77 -3.52 11.80 -12.17
CA LYS A 77 -2.44 12.73 -11.85
C LYS A 77 -1.84 12.32 -10.51
N LEU A 78 -0.55 12.02 -10.51
CA LEU A 78 0.18 11.62 -9.32
C LEU A 78 1.53 12.33 -9.30
N ARG A 79 1.95 12.82 -8.13
CA ARG A 79 3.31 13.27 -7.86
C ARG A 79 3.81 12.62 -6.60
N LEU A 80 4.99 12.04 -6.67
CA LEU A 80 5.75 11.54 -5.55
C LEU A 80 7.07 12.30 -5.50
N GLU A 81 7.34 12.98 -4.40
CA GLU A 81 8.53 13.80 -4.23
C GLU A 81 9.28 13.38 -2.97
N TYR A 82 10.45 12.78 -3.14
CA TYR A 82 11.37 12.50 -2.06
C TYR A 82 12.20 13.74 -1.74
N VAL A 83 12.29 14.06 -0.46
CA VAL A 83 13.05 15.22 0.05
C VAL A 83 14.35 14.75 0.69
N ARG A 84 14.35 13.59 1.34
CA ARG A 84 15.50 13.00 2.02
C ARG A 84 15.59 11.50 1.70
N PRO A 85 16.80 10.90 1.67
CA PRO A 85 18.11 11.54 1.75
C PRO A 85 18.49 12.27 0.47
N TYR A 86 17.89 11.91 -0.67
CA TYR A 86 18.13 12.48 -1.99
C TYR A 86 16.87 13.04 -2.60
N ALA A 87 16.98 14.18 -3.27
CA ALA A 87 15.88 14.78 -4.01
C ALA A 87 15.55 13.93 -5.24
N TYR A 88 14.34 13.41 -5.29
CA TYR A 88 13.81 12.65 -6.42
C TYR A 88 12.35 13.02 -6.62
N VAL A 89 11.94 13.25 -7.85
CA VAL A 89 10.55 13.57 -8.19
C VAL A 89 10.08 12.63 -9.29
N MET A 90 8.91 12.05 -9.07
CA MET A 90 8.17 11.33 -10.10
C MET A 90 6.81 12.01 -10.28
N ILE A 91 6.46 12.34 -11.52
CA ILE A 91 5.15 12.88 -11.88
C ILE A 91 4.53 11.97 -12.95
N LEU A 92 3.31 11.49 -12.68
CA LEU A 92 2.46 10.89 -13.68
C LEU A 92 1.37 11.89 -14.07
N ASN A 93 1.24 12.16 -15.35
CA ASN A 93 0.17 13.00 -15.89
C ASN A 93 -0.09 12.63 -17.35
N SER A 94 -1.35 12.37 -17.68
CA SER A 94 -1.80 12.10 -19.07
C SER A 94 -0.99 11.00 -19.76
N GLY A 95 -0.69 9.90 -19.05
CA GLY A 95 0.06 8.76 -19.60
C GLY A 95 1.56 9.00 -19.80
N LYS A 96 2.08 10.13 -19.35
CA LYS A 96 3.52 10.42 -19.32
C LYS A 96 4.04 10.34 -17.89
N ILE A 97 5.27 9.87 -17.72
CA ILE A 97 5.99 9.87 -16.46
C ILE A 97 7.22 10.74 -16.60
N LEU A 98 7.32 11.77 -15.78
CA LEU A 98 8.53 12.54 -15.56
C LEU A 98 9.28 11.96 -14.37
N ILE A 99 10.56 11.73 -14.53
CA ILE A 99 11.48 11.39 -13.45
C ILE A 99 12.54 12.48 -13.40
N ARG A 100 12.73 13.07 -12.22
CA ARG A 100 13.79 14.05 -11.95
C ARG A 100 14.65 13.58 -10.79
N GLU A 101 15.95 13.47 -11.03
CA GLU A 101 16.95 13.12 -10.04
C GLU A 101 18.07 14.17 -10.06
N GLY A 102 18.10 15.02 -9.05
CA GLY A 102 18.95 16.21 -9.06
C GLY A 102 18.65 17.12 -10.25
N GLN A 103 19.65 17.33 -11.11
CA GLN A 103 19.50 18.12 -12.35
C GLN A 103 19.12 17.28 -13.58
N LYS A 104 19.15 15.96 -13.47
CA LYS A 104 18.77 15.06 -14.57
C LYS A 104 17.27 14.91 -14.61
N GLU A 105 16.70 15.10 -15.79
CA GLU A 105 15.29 14.96 -16.04
C GLU A 105 15.05 14.03 -17.22
N ASN A 106 14.15 13.10 -17.08
CA ASN A 106 13.77 12.15 -18.13
C ASN A 106 12.24 12.00 -18.17
N THR A 107 11.69 12.13 -19.35
CA THR A 107 10.25 11.91 -19.58
C THR A 107 10.08 10.66 -20.43
N ILE A 108 9.32 9.70 -19.91
CA ILE A 108 9.01 8.46 -20.58
C ILE A 108 7.50 8.28 -20.72
N SER A 109 7.08 7.47 -21.70
CA SER A 109 5.70 7.02 -21.73
C SER A 109 5.45 6.07 -20.54
N ALA A 110 4.31 6.22 -19.87
CA ALA A 110 3.92 5.29 -18.81
C ALA A 110 3.90 3.83 -19.29
N ASN A 111 3.72 3.60 -20.60
CA ASN A 111 3.69 2.28 -21.21
C ASN A 111 5.06 1.72 -21.63
N SER A 112 6.15 2.47 -21.50
CA SER A 112 7.48 2.06 -21.99
C SER A 112 8.29 1.23 -21.00
N ASN A 113 7.99 1.31 -19.71
CA ASN A 113 8.74 0.60 -18.66
C ASN A 113 7.79 -0.19 -17.76
N LYS A 114 7.83 -1.52 -17.87
CA LYS A 114 6.93 -2.45 -17.15
C LYS A 114 7.02 -2.32 -15.62
N VAL A 115 8.20 -2.08 -15.07
CA VAL A 115 8.37 -1.95 -13.61
C VAL A 115 7.72 -0.66 -13.09
N PHE A 116 7.95 0.46 -13.78
CA PHE A 116 7.28 1.73 -13.45
C PHE A 116 5.77 1.66 -13.62
N GLN A 117 5.30 1.00 -14.67
CA GLN A 117 3.86 0.75 -14.89
C GLN A 117 3.24 0.07 -13.68
N GLN A 118 3.89 -0.95 -13.13
CA GLN A 118 3.35 -1.78 -12.07
C GLN A 118 3.31 -1.03 -10.74
N VAL A 119 4.40 -0.35 -10.36
CA VAL A 119 4.44 0.45 -9.11
C VAL A 119 3.42 1.58 -9.17
N ASN A 120 3.35 2.29 -10.30
CA ASN A 120 2.36 3.36 -10.50
C ASN A 120 0.94 2.81 -10.49
N ARG A 121 0.69 1.66 -11.12
CA ARG A 121 -0.61 1.03 -11.14
C ARG A 121 -1.06 0.65 -9.73
N ILE A 122 -0.18 0.07 -8.91
CA ILE A 122 -0.47 -0.25 -7.52
C ILE A 122 -0.88 1.02 -6.75
N LEU A 123 -0.11 2.12 -6.89
CA LEU A 123 -0.42 3.38 -6.23
C LEU A 123 -1.77 3.94 -6.70
N ILE A 124 -2.04 3.92 -8.01
CA ILE A 124 -3.31 4.37 -8.59
C ILE A 124 -4.46 3.47 -8.15
N ASP A 125 -4.30 2.15 -8.23
CA ASP A 125 -5.31 1.19 -7.83
C ASP A 125 -5.65 1.33 -6.33
N CYS A 126 -4.65 1.67 -5.48
CA CYS A 126 -4.86 1.98 -4.07
C CYS A 126 -5.76 3.21 -3.86
N VAL A 127 -5.50 4.30 -4.61
CA VAL A 127 -6.23 5.57 -4.40
C VAL A 127 -7.54 5.62 -5.18
N SER A 128 -7.70 4.83 -6.25
CA SER A 128 -8.94 4.73 -7.04
C SER A 128 -9.88 3.63 -6.58
N GLY A 129 -9.44 2.78 -5.65
CA GLY A 129 -10.25 1.69 -5.10
C GLY A 129 -10.37 0.46 -6.01
N THR A 130 -9.62 0.39 -7.09
CA THR A 130 -9.70 -0.69 -8.09
C THR A 130 -8.79 -1.88 -7.78
N MET A 131 -7.96 -1.80 -6.75
CA MET A 131 -6.97 -2.81 -6.42
C MET A 131 -7.55 -4.21 -6.16
N LEU A 132 -8.75 -4.28 -5.59
CA LEU A 132 -9.42 -5.55 -5.27
C LEU A 132 -9.92 -6.29 -6.54
N ASP A 133 -10.09 -5.56 -7.63
CA ASP A 133 -10.55 -6.08 -8.93
C ASP A 133 -9.39 -6.27 -9.92
N ASN A 134 -8.15 -5.99 -9.50
CA ASN A 134 -6.99 -6.11 -10.37
C ASN A 134 -6.67 -7.59 -10.62
N PRO A 135 -6.80 -8.10 -11.87
CA PRO A 135 -6.61 -9.52 -12.19
C PRO A 135 -5.14 -9.99 -12.04
N ASP A 136 -4.20 -9.05 -11.93
CA ASP A 136 -2.79 -9.36 -11.72
C ASP A 136 -2.50 -9.84 -10.30
N PHE A 137 -3.49 -9.76 -9.37
CA PHE A 137 -3.36 -10.15 -7.98
C PHE A 137 -4.52 -11.04 -7.50
N GLN A 138 -4.21 -11.93 -6.58
CA GLN A 138 -5.17 -12.53 -5.67
C GLN A 138 -5.22 -11.68 -4.40
N SER A 139 -6.39 -11.13 -4.06
CA SER A 139 -6.58 -10.31 -2.88
C SER A 139 -7.22 -11.07 -1.73
N ARG A 140 -6.77 -10.78 -0.49
CA ARG A 140 -7.44 -11.19 0.75
C ARG A 140 -7.55 -9.97 1.66
N VAL A 141 -8.67 -9.87 2.37
CA VAL A 141 -8.93 -8.75 3.28
C VAL A 141 -8.88 -9.26 4.71
N PHE A 142 -8.07 -8.59 5.52
CA PHE A 142 -8.00 -8.81 6.96
C PHE A 142 -8.47 -7.56 7.68
N GLU A 143 -8.95 -7.73 8.90
CA GLU A 143 -9.58 -6.66 9.67
C GLU A 143 -9.01 -6.60 11.08
N SER A 144 -8.77 -5.37 11.56
CA SER A 144 -8.44 -5.04 12.95
C SER A 144 -9.46 -4.02 13.49
N ALA A 145 -9.29 -3.59 14.73
CA ALA A 145 -10.18 -2.57 15.32
C ALA A 145 -10.19 -1.24 14.54
N GLY A 146 -9.01 -0.79 14.02
CA GLY A 146 -8.86 0.54 13.40
C GLY A 146 -8.59 0.53 11.90
N SER A 147 -8.30 -0.61 11.31
CA SER A 147 -7.89 -0.68 9.91
C SER A 147 -8.26 -2.01 9.26
N PHE A 148 -8.29 -1.99 7.92
CA PHE A 148 -8.25 -3.18 7.09
C PHE A 148 -6.83 -3.37 6.56
N LEU A 149 -6.42 -4.62 6.34
CA LEU A 149 -5.21 -4.98 5.63
C LEU A 149 -5.60 -5.78 4.40
N ILE A 150 -5.23 -5.29 3.23
CA ILE A 150 -5.42 -5.97 1.96
C ILE A 150 -4.09 -6.64 1.61
N GLU A 151 -4.06 -7.96 1.60
CA GLU A 151 -2.94 -8.73 1.06
C GLU A 151 -3.16 -8.95 -0.42
N LEU A 152 -2.18 -8.55 -1.23
CA LEU A 152 -2.14 -8.76 -2.67
C LEU A 152 -1.04 -9.78 -2.99
N LYS A 153 -1.43 -10.99 -3.41
CA LYS A 153 -0.50 -12.00 -3.92
C LYS A 153 -0.42 -11.88 -5.43
N PRO A 154 0.78 -11.67 -6.00
CA PRO A 154 0.95 -11.59 -7.44
C PRO A 154 0.49 -12.84 -8.17
N LEU A 155 -0.28 -12.67 -9.25
CA LEU A 155 -0.65 -13.73 -10.21
C LEU A 155 0.10 -13.56 -11.52
N ALA A 156 0.31 -12.34 -11.99
CA ALA A 156 1.07 -12.04 -13.19
C ALA A 156 2.55 -12.43 -13.05
N LYS A 157 3.14 -13.08 -14.08
CA LYS A 157 4.49 -13.65 -14.05
C LYS A 157 5.54 -12.62 -13.66
N ASN A 158 5.52 -11.46 -14.27
CA ASN A 158 6.45 -10.37 -14.02
C ASN A 158 6.38 -9.80 -12.59
N LEU A 159 5.20 -9.84 -11.96
CA LEU A 159 5.04 -9.44 -10.56
C LEU A 159 5.51 -10.53 -9.60
N LYS A 160 5.25 -11.80 -9.93
CA LYS A 160 5.76 -12.96 -9.18
C LYS A 160 7.28 -13.02 -9.13
N GLU A 161 7.96 -12.51 -10.14
CA GLU A 161 9.42 -12.43 -10.21
C GLU A 161 10.00 -11.33 -9.30
N LEU A 162 9.17 -10.37 -8.88
CA LEU A 162 9.60 -9.24 -8.05
C LEU A 162 9.12 -9.35 -6.60
N TYR A 163 7.85 -9.68 -6.41
CA TYR A 163 7.21 -9.61 -5.10
C TYR A 163 6.64 -10.96 -4.65
N ARG A 164 6.82 -11.24 -3.37
CA ARG A 164 6.16 -12.33 -2.66
C ARG A 164 4.70 -11.97 -2.34
N ASN A 165 4.50 -10.78 -1.81
CA ASN A 165 3.19 -10.16 -1.58
C ASN A 165 3.34 -8.65 -1.37
N ILE A 166 2.24 -7.94 -1.50
CA ILE A 166 2.11 -6.53 -1.18
C ILE A 166 0.94 -6.39 -0.22
N ASN A 167 1.15 -5.69 0.89
CA ASN A 167 0.11 -5.38 1.85
C ASN A 167 -0.24 -3.91 1.76
N ILE A 168 -1.52 -3.60 1.85
CA ILE A 168 -2.01 -2.23 1.90
C ILE A 168 -2.89 -2.10 3.13
N VAL A 169 -2.51 -1.18 4.01
CA VAL A 169 -3.27 -0.88 5.23
C VAL A 169 -4.17 0.30 4.96
N ILE A 170 -5.47 0.11 5.16
CA ILE A 170 -6.53 1.09 4.93
C ILE A 170 -7.12 1.52 6.28
N ASP A 171 -7.19 2.82 6.53
CA ASP A 171 -7.86 3.37 7.71
C ASP A 171 -9.38 3.17 7.60
N LYS A 172 -10.02 2.69 8.68
CA LYS A 172 -11.48 2.52 8.74
C LYS A 172 -12.26 3.82 8.75
N LYS A 173 -11.63 4.94 9.12
CA LYS A 173 -12.31 6.24 9.24
C LYS A 173 -12.60 6.86 7.88
N ASP A 174 -11.64 6.81 6.98
CA ASP A 174 -11.70 7.52 5.69
C ASP A 174 -11.46 6.61 4.48
N TYR A 175 -11.21 5.33 4.71
CA TYR A 175 -10.91 4.33 3.67
C TYR A 175 -9.73 4.71 2.78
N THR A 176 -8.77 5.48 3.28
CA THR A 176 -7.53 5.78 2.55
C THR A 176 -6.36 4.94 3.03
N ALA A 177 -5.39 4.72 2.16
CA ALA A 177 -4.17 4.01 2.54
C ALA A 177 -3.37 4.78 3.59
N VAL A 178 -2.96 4.09 4.66
CA VAL A 178 -2.04 4.59 5.68
C VAL A 178 -0.67 3.95 5.56
N ALA A 179 -0.57 2.76 4.97
CA ALA A 179 0.70 2.13 4.66
C ALA A 179 0.60 1.24 3.43
N ILE A 180 1.73 1.10 2.74
CA ILE A 180 1.98 0.11 1.69
C ILE A 180 3.26 -0.62 2.06
N GLU A 181 3.19 -1.94 2.13
CA GLU A 181 4.30 -2.81 2.48
C GLU A 181 4.57 -3.77 1.32
N MET A 182 5.75 -3.71 0.74
CA MET A 182 6.16 -4.56 -0.37
C MET A 182 7.22 -5.54 0.10
N PHE A 183 6.97 -6.81 -0.08
CA PHE A 183 7.87 -7.91 0.29
C PHE A 183 8.45 -8.53 -0.98
N GLU A 184 9.72 -8.26 -1.25
CA GLU A 184 10.41 -8.71 -2.45
C GLU A 184 10.86 -10.18 -2.32
N LEU A 185 11.05 -10.88 -3.44
CA LEU A 185 11.60 -12.24 -3.44
C LEU A 185 13.06 -12.28 -2.99
N SER A 186 13.82 -11.19 -3.19
CA SER A 186 15.18 -11.01 -2.67
C SER A 186 15.26 -11.08 -1.14
N GLY A 187 14.13 -10.97 -0.46
CA GLY A 187 14.04 -10.79 0.99
C GLY A 187 13.98 -9.32 1.42
N ASP A 188 14.20 -8.40 0.50
CA ASP A 188 14.10 -6.98 0.77
C ASP A 188 12.65 -6.59 1.09
N THR A 189 12.50 -5.54 1.90
CA THR A 189 11.19 -4.99 2.23
C THR A 189 11.17 -3.49 2.03
N THR A 190 10.07 -2.97 1.51
CA THR A 190 9.83 -1.53 1.42
C THR A 190 8.51 -1.22 2.11
N ILE A 191 8.54 -0.32 3.09
CA ILE A 191 7.37 0.11 3.84
C ILE A 191 7.20 1.61 3.65
N ILE A 192 6.09 2.03 3.06
CA ILE A 192 5.71 3.43 2.90
C ILE A 192 4.57 3.71 3.87
N ARG A 193 4.68 4.77 4.69
CA ARG A 193 3.62 5.24 5.60
C ARG A 193 3.21 6.64 5.24
N PHE A 194 1.91 6.85 5.06
CA PHE A 194 1.31 8.14 4.74
C PHE A 194 0.86 8.85 6.03
N GLN A 195 1.17 10.13 6.13
CA GLN A 195 0.90 10.95 7.31
C GLN A 195 0.34 12.31 6.87
N ASN A 196 -0.34 13.01 7.79
CA ASN A 196 -0.87 14.36 7.53
C ASN A 196 -1.74 14.42 6.27
N LYS A 197 -2.56 13.38 6.05
CA LYS A 197 -3.42 13.28 4.86
C LYS A 197 -4.46 14.39 4.84
N GLN A 198 -4.61 15.01 3.68
CA GLN A 198 -5.67 15.98 3.36
C GLN A 198 -6.42 15.46 2.14
N LEU A 199 -7.71 15.19 2.33
CA LEU A 199 -8.59 14.72 1.27
C LEU A 199 -9.32 15.90 0.65
N ASN A 200 -9.53 15.82 -0.66
CA ASN A 200 -10.27 16.82 -1.42
C ASN A 200 -9.69 18.25 -1.32
N ALA A 201 -8.38 18.36 -1.05
CA ALA A 201 -7.68 19.63 -1.07
C ALA A 201 -7.57 20.16 -2.50
N GLN A 202 -7.60 21.49 -2.64
CA GLN A 202 -7.36 22.14 -3.93
C GLN A 202 -5.86 22.06 -4.27
N ILE A 203 -5.50 21.18 -5.21
CA ILE A 203 -4.14 21.01 -5.68
C ILE A 203 -4.00 21.70 -7.03
N PRO A 204 -3.11 22.72 -7.17
CA PRO A 204 -2.91 23.41 -8.45
C PRO A 204 -2.39 22.48 -9.55
N ASP A 205 -2.75 22.74 -10.81
CA ASP A 205 -2.26 21.98 -11.97
C ASP A 205 -0.73 22.00 -12.11
N SER A 206 -0.09 23.08 -11.65
CA SER A 206 1.37 23.22 -11.66
C SER A 206 2.10 22.12 -10.92
N VAL A 207 1.47 21.52 -9.89
CA VAL A 207 2.04 20.39 -9.13
C VAL A 207 2.31 19.17 -10.03
N PHE A 208 1.47 18.98 -11.06
CA PHE A 208 1.55 17.82 -11.96
C PHE A 208 2.10 18.17 -13.35
N ARG A 209 2.71 19.36 -13.50
CA ARG A 209 3.23 19.78 -14.79
C ARG A 209 4.43 18.94 -15.20
N ILE A 210 4.38 18.41 -16.41
CA ILE A 210 5.50 17.81 -17.14
C ILE A 210 5.88 18.81 -18.24
N PRO A 211 7.14 19.28 -18.31
CA PRO A 211 7.60 20.21 -19.33
C PRO A 211 7.42 19.70 -20.76
#